data_67705d75f12eb0154d71cdd17638f1f7
#
_entry.id   67705d75f12eb0154d71cdd17638f1f7
#
_cell.length_a   1.000
_cell.length_b   1.000
_cell.length_c   1.000
_cell.angle_alpha   90.00
_cell.angle_beta   90.00
_cell.angle_gamma   90.00
#
_symmetry.space_group_name_H-M   'P 1'
#
loop_
_entity.id
_entity.type
_entity.pdbx_description
1 polymer ?
#
loop_
_entity_poly.entity_id
_entity_poly.type
_entity_poly.pdbx_seq_one_letter_code
_entity_poly.pdbx_strand_id
1 'polypeptide(L)'
;MTNNRDPFNYTANLILRAKPDFEYAREPLLRRMPNGDLVCVCLSGGKTEPANQNLVIISRSKDDGCTWSAPEIIFQHSERAVWATELFCHDNTVCLFLMTYYAPSRYRELILYRSFSTDNGVMPTLYF
;
A
#
# COMPACT_ATOMS: atom_id res chain seq x y z
N MET A 1 -21.20 14.61 -27.35
CA MET A 1 -20.30 14.60 -26.15
C MET A 1 -21.13 14.98 -24.95
N THR A 2 -21.56 14.04 -24.17
CA THR A 2 -22.28 14.30 -22.93
C THR A 2 -21.24 14.75 -21.92
N ASN A 3 -21.30 16.03 -21.55
CA ASN A 3 -20.57 16.61 -20.43
C ASN A 3 -21.11 15.98 -19.14
N ASN A 4 -20.59 14.81 -18.78
CA ASN A 4 -20.88 14.19 -17.50
C ASN A 4 -20.06 14.96 -16.45
N ARG A 5 -20.55 16.14 -16.06
CA ARG A 5 -20.02 16.82 -14.88
C ARG A 5 -20.34 15.94 -13.69
N ASP A 6 -19.30 15.41 -13.08
CA ASP A 6 -19.42 14.70 -11.83
C ASP A 6 -20.19 15.58 -10.82
N PRO A 7 -21.31 15.10 -10.28
CA PRO A 7 -22.13 15.89 -9.37
C PRO A 7 -21.40 16.28 -8.08
N PHE A 8 -20.28 15.65 -7.78
CA PHE A 8 -19.47 15.92 -6.58
C PHE A 8 -18.32 16.89 -6.80
N ASN A 9 -18.09 17.35 -8.04
CA ASN A 9 -17.06 18.35 -8.40
C ASN A 9 -15.65 17.98 -7.89
N TYR A 10 -15.21 16.73 -8.10
CA TYR A 10 -13.87 16.27 -7.77
C TYR A 10 -13.02 16.01 -9.03
N THR A 11 -11.70 16.04 -8.85
CA THR A 11 -10.72 15.62 -9.86
C THR A 11 -10.17 14.25 -9.48
N ALA A 12 -10.20 13.30 -10.42
CA ALA A 12 -9.64 11.98 -10.23
C ALA A 12 -8.27 11.86 -10.90
N ASN A 13 -7.25 11.48 -10.14
CA ASN A 13 -5.90 11.21 -10.62
C ASN A 13 -5.55 9.74 -10.43
N LEU A 14 -4.82 9.18 -11.39
CA LEU A 14 -4.36 7.80 -11.32
C LEU A 14 -3.15 7.71 -10.39
N ILE A 15 -3.25 6.95 -9.31
CA ILE A 15 -2.13 6.64 -8.41
C ILE A 15 -1.35 5.45 -8.92
N LEU A 16 -2.02 4.36 -9.23
CA LEU A 16 -1.43 3.09 -9.61
C LEU A 16 -2.31 2.37 -10.63
N ARG A 17 -1.68 1.77 -11.62
CA ARG A 17 -2.33 0.85 -12.55
C ARG A 17 -1.70 -0.53 -12.39
N ALA A 18 -2.52 -1.57 -12.27
CA ALA A 18 -2.04 -2.95 -12.30
C ALA A 18 -1.26 -3.23 -13.60
N LYS A 19 -0.15 -3.93 -13.50
CA LYS A 19 0.75 -4.32 -14.60
C LYS A 19 1.42 -5.66 -14.25
N PRO A 20 2.14 -6.32 -15.18
CA PRO A 20 2.63 -7.69 -14.97
C PRO A 20 3.37 -7.95 -13.66
N ASP A 21 4.15 -6.98 -13.16
CA ASP A 21 4.86 -7.13 -11.89
C ASP A 21 3.96 -6.91 -10.66
N PHE A 22 2.83 -6.21 -10.85
CA PHE A 22 1.86 -5.86 -9.81
C PHE A 22 0.45 -6.01 -10.39
N GLU A 23 0.07 -7.23 -10.75
CA GLU A 23 -1.22 -7.51 -11.43
C GLU A 23 -2.44 -7.17 -10.59
N TYR A 24 -2.25 -7.02 -9.30
CA TYR A 24 -3.29 -6.84 -8.31
C TYR A 24 -3.01 -5.61 -7.45
N ALA A 25 -3.98 -4.76 -7.25
CA ALA A 25 -3.87 -3.59 -6.37
C ALA A 25 -5.18 -3.40 -5.62
N ARG A 26 -5.16 -3.57 -4.30
CA ARG A 26 -6.34 -3.46 -3.44
C ARG A 26 -6.00 -2.83 -2.09
N GLU A 27 -7.04 -2.45 -1.36
CA GLU A 27 -6.95 -1.98 0.02
C GLU A 27 -5.97 -0.79 0.19
N PRO A 28 -6.17 0.30 -0.57
CA PRO A 28 -5.26 1.44 -0.48
C PRO A 28 -5.40 2.14 0.87
N LEU A 29 -4.26 2.38 1.50
CA LEU A 29 -4.11 3.25 2.66
C LEU A 29 -3.40 4.52 2.21
N LEU A 30 -4.07 5.66 2.28
CA LEU A 30 -3.52 6.95 1.89
C LEU A 30 -3.33 7.83 3.11
N ARG A 31 -2.11 8.34 3.31
CA ARG A 31 -1.78 9.25 4.41
C ARG A 31 -0.82 10.34 3.97
N ARG A 32 -0.94 11.49 4.61
CA ARG A 32 0.05 12.56 4.51
C ARG A 32 1.16 12.32 5.52
N MET A 33 2.39 12.39 5.03
CA MET A 33 3.59 12.25 5.85
C MET A 33 3.91 13.55 6.58
N PRO A 34 4.74 13.53 7.64
CA PRO A 34 5.12 14.74 8.38
C PRO A 34 5.74 15.85 7.51
N ASN A 35 6.47 15.49 6.45
CA ASN A 35 7.07 16.44 5.51
C ASN A 35 6.09 16.98 4.44
N GLY A 36 4.82 16.55 4.48
CA GLY A 36 3.78 16.97 3.53
C GLY A 36 3.58 16.03 2.33
N ASP A 37 4.45 15.07 2.08
CA ASP A 37 4.27 14.08 1.01
C ASP A 37 3.00 13.24 1.25
N LEU A 38 2.34 12.82 0.17
CA LEU A 38 1.32 11.78 0.25
C LEU A 38 1.94 10.42 0.00
N VAL A 39 1.51 9.43 0.76
CA VAL A 39 1.92 8.04 0.60
C VAL A 39 0.69 7.17 0.45
N CYS A 40 0.71 6.31 -0.58
CA CYS A 40 -0.30 5.28 -0.80
C CYS A 40 0.35 3.91 -0.67
N VAL A 41 -0.16 3.11 0.27
CA VAL A 41 0.25 1.72 0.50
C VAL A 41 -0.87 0.82 0.03
N CYS A 42 -0.56 -0.22 -0.75
CA CYS A 42 -1.55 -1.15 -1.29
C CYS A 42 -1.09 -2.60 -1.12
N LEU A 43 -2.07 -3.50 -0.99
CA LEU A 43 -1.86 -4.92 -1.25
C LEU A 43 -1.69 -5.12 -2.76
N SER A 44 -0.72 -5.96 -3.14
CA SER A 44 -0.45 -6.33 -4.53
C SER A 44 0.14 -7.75 -4.63
N GLY A 45 0.57 -8.13 -5.82
CA GLY A 45 1.20 -9.44 -6.09
C GLY A 45 0.22 -10.60 -6.16
N GLY A 46 0.57 -11.60 -6.97
CA GLY A 46 -0.29 -12.75 -7.23
C GLY A 46 -1.46 -12.41 -8.15
N LYS A 47 -2.23 -13.43 -8.51
CA LYS A 47 -3.42 -13.31 -9.37
C LYS A 47 -4.72 -13.23 -8.59
N THR A 48 -4.68 -13.60 -7.34
CA THR A 48 -5.86 -13.69 -6.45
C THR A 48 -5.48 -13.27 -5.04
N GLU A 49 -6.49 -13.09 -4.20
CA GLU A 49 -6.38 -12.95 -2.76
C GLU A 49 -7.34 -13.96 -2.10
N PRO A 50 -6.86 -14.77 -1.11
CA PRO A 50 -5.48 -14.83 -0.60
C PRO A 50 -4.57 -15.68 -1.49
N ALA A 51 -3.35 -15.22 -1.65
CA ALA A 51 -2.27 -15.98 -2.30
C ALA A 51 -0.94 -15.69 -1.58
N ASN A 52 -0.07 -16.69 -1.45
CA ASN A 52 1.23 -16.49 -0.79
C ASN A 52 2.13 -15.49 -1.54
N GLN A 53 1.82 -15.16 -2.78
CA GLN A 53 2.48 -14.12 -3.57
C GLN A 53 2.00 -12.70 -3.24
N ASN A 54 0.95 -12.55 -2.42
CA ASN A 54 0.50 -11.21 -2.02
C ASN A 54 1.59 -10.52 -1.19
N LEU A 55 1.82 -9.26 -1.51
CA LEU A 55 2.85 -8.40 -0.94
C LEU A 55 2.31 -6.97 -0.78
N VAL A 56 3.07 -6.12 -0.12
CA VAL A 56 2.70 -4.72 0.10
C VAL A 56 3.62 -3.81 -0.72
N ILE A 57 3.01 -2.92 -1.47
CA ILE A 57 3.69 -1.89 -2.25
C ILE A 57 3.37 -0.50 -1.72
N ILE A 58 4.26 0.44 -2.00
CA ILE A 58 4.12 1.86 -1.67
C ILE A 58 4.35 2.71 -2.90
N SER A 59 3.60 3.80 -3.02
CA SER A 59 3.82 4.86 -3.99
C SER A 59 3.74 6.21 -3.28
N ARG A 60 4.51 7.20 -3.73
CA ARG A 60 4.65 8.51 -3.08
C ARG A 60 4.38 9.64 -4.05
N SER A 61 3.67 10.66 -3.57
CA SER A 61 3.50 11.94 -4.25
C SER A 61 4.16 13.06 -3.44
N LYS A 62 4.90 13.93 -4.13
CA LYS A 62 5.54 15.12 -3.55
C LYS A 62 4.86 16.42 -4.00
N ASP A 63 3.79 16.32 -4.77
CA ASP A 63 3.09 17.42 -5.42
C ASP A 63 1.58 17.35 -5.16
N ASP A 64 1.23 16.97 -3.95
CA ASP A 64 -0.17 16.93 -3.45
C ASP A 64 -1.10 16.01 -4.26
N GLY A 65 -0.54 14.89 -4.76
CA GLY A 65 -1.30 13.87 -5.47
C GLY A 65 -1.38 14.08 -6.99
N CYS A 66 -0.72 15.10 -7.54
CA CYS A 66 -0.71 15.34 -8.98
C CYS A 66 0.08 14.26 -9.73
N THR A 67 1.25 13.89 -9.22
CA THR A 67 2.06 12.80 -9.74
C THR A 67 2.48 11.82 -8.65
N TRP A 68 2.79 10.57 -9.05
CA TRP A 68 3.13 9.50 -8.14
C TRP A 68 4.38 8.75 -8.61
N SER A 69 5.21 8.36 -7.67
CA SER A 69 6.37 7.51 -7.94
C SER A 69 5.95 6.14 -8.46
N ALA A 70 6.85 5.45 -9.16
CA ALA A 70 6.69 4.03 -9.43
C ALA A 70 6.50 3.27 -8.10
N PRO A 71 5.66 2.23 -8.06
CA PRO A 71 5.46 1.43 -6.86
C PRO A 71 6.72 0.64 -6.51
N GLU A 72 7.00 0.57 -5.21
CA GLU A 72 8.10 -0.19 -4.62
C GLU A 72 7.56 -1.21 -3.64
N ILE A 73 8.17 -2.39 -3.58
CA ILE A 73 7.81 -3.42 -2.59
C ILE A 73 8.41 -3.02 -1.25
N ILE A 74 7.59 -2.95 -0.22
CA ILE A 74 8.03 -2.65 1.16
C ILE A 74 7.89 -3.83 2.10
N PHE A 75 7.03 -4.78 1.77
CA PHE A 75 6.86 -5.97 2.61
C PHE A 75 6.44 -7.18 1.77
N GLN A 76 7.17 -8.28 1.93
CA GLN A 76 6.83 -9.58 1.33
C GLN A 76 7.32 -10.72 2.21
N HIS A 77 6.73 -11.89 2.04
CA HIS A 77 7.07 -13.12 2.77
C HIS A 77 7.22 -14.27 1.79
N SER A 78 8.19 -15.16 2.01
CA SER A 78 8.47 -16.29 1.12
C SER A 78 7.33 -17.30 1.01
N GLU A 79 6.54 -17.46 2.07
CA GLU A 79 5.54 -18.55 2.18
C GLU A 79 4.15 -18.07 2.60
N ARG A 80 3.96 -16.77 2.83
CA ARG A 80 2.72 -16.24 3.40
C ARG A 80 2.20 -15.06 2.58
N ALA A 81 0.89 -14.96 2.49
CA ALA A 81 0.24 -13.75 2.01
C ALA A 81 0.47 -12.59 2.99
N VAL A 82 0.60 -11.38 2.48
CA VAL A 82 0.87 -10.18 3.28
C VAL A 82 -0.07 -9.06 2.87
N TRP A 83 -0.53 -8.27 3.82
CA TRP A 83 -1.21 -7.00 3.55
C TRP A 83 -0.98 -5.98 4.67
N ALA A 84 -1.15 -4.71 4.33
CA ALA A 84 -1.17 -3.62 5.29
C ALA A 84 -2.59 -3.46 5.85
N THR A 85 -2.71 -3.28 7.16
CA THR A 85 -4.00 -3.12 7.84
C THR A 85 -4.26 -1.70 8.28
N GLU A 86 -3.21 -0.93 8.58
CA GLU A 86 -3.32 0.47 8.96
C GLU A 86 -1.99 1.19 8.74
N LEU A 87 -2.09 2.45 8.35
CA LEU A 87 -0.98 3.39 8.22
C LEU A 87 -1.35 4.69 8.93
N PHE A 88 -0.55 5.14 9.88
CA PHE A 88 -0.78 6.42 10.55
C PHE A 88 0.52 7.14 10.89
N CYS A 89 0.39 8.46 11.12
CA CYS A 89 1.47 9.31 11.54
C CYS A 89 1.14 9.90 12.91
N HIS A 90 2.11 9.89 13.81
CA HIS A 90 2.04 10.56 15.10
C HIS A 90 3.36 11.30 15.33
N ASP A 91 3.26 12.61 15.49
CA ASP A 91 4.40 13.50 15.45
C ASP A 91 5.24 13.25 14.17
N ASN A 92 6.52 12.94 14.32
CA ASN A 92 7.42 12.63 13.20
C ASN A 92 7.56 11.13 12.95
N THR A 93 6.75 10.30 13.58
CA THR A 93 6.81 8.84 13.42
C THR A 93 5.68 8.37 12.51
N VAL A 94 6.04 7.59 11.50
CA VAL A 94 5.10 6.88 10.63
C VAL A 94 5.04 5.44 11.08
N CYS A 95 3.85 4.92 11.31
CA CYS A 95 3.63 3.56 11.76
C CYS A 95 2.77 2.81 10.75
N LEU A 96 3.24 1.63 10.34
CA LEU A 96 2.54 0.73 9.44
C LEU A 96 2.30 -0.60 10.15
N PHE A 97 1.04 -1.00 10.26
CA PHE A 97 0.66 -2.34 10.69
C PHE A 97 0.51 -3.26 9.48
N LEU A 98 1.13 -4.41 9.57
CA LEU A 98 1.20 -5.42 8.53
C LEU A 98 0.72 -6.75 9.09
N MET A 99 0.00 -7.50 8.30
CA MET A 99 -0.48 -8.81 8.69
C MET A 99 -0.04 -9.86 7.67
N THR A 100 0.33 -11.03 8.16
CA THR A 100 0.58 -12.17 7.31
C THR A 100 -0.29 -13.35 7.70
N TYR A 101 -0.60 -14.18 6.73
CA TYR A 101 -1.25 -15.48 6.96
C TYR A 101 -0.84 -16.48 5.89
N TYR A 102 -0.91 -17.73 6.25
CA TYR A 102 -0.68 -18.81 5.32
C TYR A 102 -1.92 -19.00 4.43
N ALA A 103 -1.83 -18.66 3.15
CA ALA A 103 -2.98 -18.61 2.26
C ALA A 103 -3.81 -19.92 2.22
N PRO A 104 -3.20 -21.13 2.20
CA PRO A 104 -3.95 -22.38 2.26
C PRO A 104 -4.78 -22.57 3.53
N SER A 105 -4.44 -21.89 4.63
CA SER A 105 -5.21 -21.93 5.89
C SER A 105 -6.47 -21.06 5.88
N ARG A 106 -6.69 -20.28 4.82
CA ARG A 106 -7.83 -19.37 4.66
C ARG A 106 -8.03 -18.44 5.85
N TYR A 107 -7.08 -17.50 6.04
CA TYR A 107 -7.10 -16.49 7.11
C TYR A 107 -6.93 -17.04 8.53
N ARG A 108 -6.35 -18.19 8.68
CA ARG A 108 -5.87 -18.69 9.96
C ARG A 108 -4.37 -18.41 10.13
N GLU A 109 -3.86 -18.60 11.33
CA GLU A 109 -2.46 -18.40 11.66
C GLU A 109 -1.97 -16.98 11.31
N LEU A 110 -2.75 -15.99 11.68
CA LEU A 110 -2.45 -14.59 11.48
C LEU A 110 -1.27 -14.16 12.36
N ILE A 111 -0.33 -13.44 11.77
CA ILE A 111 0.78 -12.81 12.49
C ILE A 111 0.76 -11.32 12.17
N LEU A 112 0.69 -10.49 13.20
CA LEU A 112 0.69 -9.04 13.09
C LEU A 112 2.09 -8.49 13.35
N TYR A 113 2.55 -7.64 12.44
CA TYR A 113 3.81 -6.90 12.53
C TYR A 113 3.54 -5.41 12.63
N ARG A 114 4.48 -4.70 13.20
CA ARG A 114 4.51 -3.25 13.24
C ARG A 114 5.85 -2.76 12.73
N SER A 115 5.82 -1.89 11.73
CA SER A 115 6.99 -1.21 11.19
C SER A 115 6.92 0.29 11.50
N PHE A 116 8.07 0.91 11.74
CA PHE A 116 8.18 2.35 12.00
C PHE A 116 9.15 3.00 11.05
N SER A 117 8.90 4.27 10.78
CA SER A 117 9.81 5.16 10.11
C SER A 117 9.79 6.53 10.81
N THR A 118 10.96 7.13 10.96
CA THR A 118 11.13 8.51 11.43
C THR A 118 11.60 9.45 10.31
N ASP A 119 11.64 8.95 9.09
CA ASP A 119 12.10 9.62 7.88
C ASP A 119 10.97 9.72 6.83
N ASN A 120 9.77 10.08 7.27
CA ASN A 120 8.61 10.33 6.43
C ASN A 120 8.11 9.10 5.65
N GLY A 121 8.17 7.93 6.29
CA GLY A 121 7.66 6.69 5.70
C GLY A 121 8.58 6.11 4.61
N VAL A 122 9.87 6.42 4.65
CA VAL A 122 10.89 5.66 3.93
C VAL A 122 11.06 4.35 4.70
N MET A 123 10.34 3.33 4.28
CA MET A 123 10.35 2.03 4.95
C MET A 123 11.29 1.10 4.23
N PRO A 124 12.21 0.43 4.96
CA PRO A 124 13.03 -0.60 4.35
C PRO A 124 12.14 -1.76 3.86
N THR A 125 12.51 -2.38 2.74
CA THR A 125 11.84 -3.62 2.34
C THR A 125 12.10 -4.71 3.39
N LEU A 126 11.03 -5.26 3.94
CA LEU A 126 11.11 -6.33 4.92
C LEU A 126 10.83 -7.68 4.22
N TYR A 127 11.75 -8.62 4.41
CA TYR A 127 11.66 -9.99 3.93
C TYR A 127 11.62 -10.94 5.14
N PHE A 128 10.70 -11.88 5.13
CA PHE A 128 10.54 -12.90 6.18
C PHE A 128 10.45 -14.30 5.58
#